data_38a41f81414f2c78001cf02dd479fab3
#
_entry.id   38a41f81414f2c78001cf02dd479fab3
#
_cell.length_a   1.000
_cell.length_b   1.000
_cell.length_c   1.000
_cell.angle_alpha   90.00
_cell.angle_beta   90.00
_cell.angle_gamma   90.00
#
_symmetry.space_group_name_H-M   'P 1'
#
loop_
_entity.id
_entity.type
_entity.pdbx_description
1 polymer ?
#
loop_
_entity_poly.entity_id
_entity_poly.type
_entity_poly.pdbx_seq_one_letter_code
_entity_poly.pdbx_strand_id
1 'polypeptide(L)'
;MTKAKEITGLDGAASASDGIKLTLLTRMDEMCAGRDAALDWSDIEGVHDMRVASRRLRSALHDFAPYLRKRRLSVARGELKAVAGALGKVRDHDVAIEELEKLAAGAPPEIAAGIEKFADERRAARVETRAMLLDALTEQAIAQLREDFSGALEKAVKPRGKRRKKKRNGERADESFTFRDAGREIITARLAEVHELSASLYHPLDAEPLHRLRIAAKRLRYAIELFSQCFPAGTLKPFAEEVAALQSSLGTLHDCDEWIAALGARLARRAKRAQAADDDGGGVETDHAAHGDVAAAFDSERCAAVWLLNRFVKTRAKHFRLSLARWNEWETNRFIARLHDALVVDARLPAHYSGNGEPLSSEEIDVVTVIESETQHAPSSPVGADAQPAGE
;
A
#
# COMPACT_ATOMS: atom_id res chain seq x y z
N MET A 1 2.10 -4.38 10.85
CA MET A 1 1.93 -4.84 9.45
C MET A 1 2.71 -6.13 9.26
N THR A 2 2.05 -7.18 8.86
CA THR A 2 2.67 -8.47 8.56
C THR A 2 3.69 -8.30 7.44
N LYS A 3 4.97 -8.66 7.70
CA LYS A 3 6.02 -8.61 6.67
C LYS A 3 5.68 -9.59 5.54
N ALA A 4 6.01 -9.22 4.30
CA ALA A 4 5.93 -10.18 3.20
C ALA A 4 6.89 -11.33 3.47
N LYS A 5 6.45 -12.58 3.29
CA LYS A 5 7.37 -13.72 3.30
C LYS A 5 8.36 -13.56 2.16
N GLU A 6 9.62 -13.84 2.44
CA GLU A 6 10.67 -13.90 1.45
C GLU A 6 10.37 -15.03 0.45
N ILE A 7 10.58 -14.75 -0.84
CA ILE A 7 10.33 -15.75 -1.87
C ILE A 7 11.61 -16.57 -2.05
N THR A 8 11.60 -17.78 -1.53
CA THR A 8 12.73 -18.70 -1.62
C THR A 8 13.05 -19.03 -3.09
N GLY A 9 14.32 -18.99 -3.45
CA GLY A 9 14.77 -19.29 -4.83
C GLY A 9 14.56 -18.15 -5.84
N LEU A 10 14.15 -16.95 -5.40
CA LEU A 10 14.04 -15.80 -6.27
C LEU A 10 15.44 -15.24 -6.57
N ASP A 11 15.86 -15.34 -7.83
CA ASP A 11 17.11 -14.80 -8.31
C ASP A 11 16.87 -13.63 -9.27
N GLY A 12 17.46 -12.48 -8.96
CA GLY A 12 17.37 -11.28 -9.81
C GLY A 12 18.05 -11.46 -11.18
N ALA A 13 19.01 -12.38 -11.31
CA ALA A 13 19.69 -12.71 -12.57
C ALA A 13 18.92 -13.75 -13.42
N ALA A 14 17.96 -14.46 -12.83
CA ALA A 14 17.11 -15.40 -13.56
C ALA A 14 16.28 -14.70 -14.64
N SER A 15 15.72 -15.47 -15.58
CA SER A 15 14.84 -14.89 -16.60
C SER A 15 13.64 -14.20 -15.96
N ALA A 16 13.20 -13.07 -16.53
CA ALA A 16 12.02 -12.39 -16.05
C ALA A 16 10.78 -13.30 -16.04
N SER A 17 10.66 -14.20 -17.01
CA SER A 17 9.55 -15.15 -17.08
C SER A 17 9.50 -16.09 -15.89
N ASP A 18 10.64 -16.63 -15.48
CA ASP A 18 10.72 -17.58 -14.38
C ASP A 18 10.52 -16.88 -13.02
N GLY A 19 11.13 -15.72 -12.84
CA GLY A 19 10.91 -14.90 -11.64
C GLY A 19 9.46 -14.46 -11.46
N ILE A 20 8.76 -14.09 -12.55
CA ILE A 20 7.34 -13.75 -12.54
C ILE A 20 6.48 -14.96 -12.15
N LYS A 21 6.74 -16.14 -12.75
CA LYS A 21 6.02 -17.37 -12.41
C LYS A 21 6.20 -17.72 -10.95
N LEU A 22 7.45 -17.81 -10.49
CA LEU A 22 7.77 -18.14 -9.10
C LEU A 22 7.09 -17.18 -8.13
N THR A 23 7.17 -15.87 -8.38
CA THR A 23 6.53 -14.85 -7.55
C THR A 23 5.03 -15.04 -7.46
N LEU A 24 4.35 -15.21 -8.59
CA LEU A 24 2.89 -15.29 -8.62
C LEU A 24 2.38 -16.60 -8.00
N LEU A 25 3.07 -17.72 -8.19
CA LEU A 25 2.72 -19.00 -7.55
C LEU A 25 2.91 -18.92 -6.03
N THR A 26 4.06 -18.42 -5.58
CA THR A 26 4.33 -18.26 -4.13
C THR A 26 3.31 -17.35 -3.45
N ARG A 27 2.92 -16.25 -4.10
CA ARG A 27 1.89 -15.35 -3.54
C ARG A 27 0.49 -15.96 -3.56
N MET A 28 0.17 -16.81 -4.54
CA MET A 28 -1.07 -17.59 -4.54
C MET A 28 -1.08 -18.58 -3.38
N ASP A 29 0.00 -19.34 -3.19
CA ASP A 29 0.13 -20.30 -2.10
C ASP A 29 0.05 -19.62 -0.72
N GLU A 30 0.69 -18.46 -0.56
CA GLU A 30 0.62 -17.65 0.67
C GLU A 30 -0.83 -17.24 0.97
N MET A 31 -1.59 -16.84 -0.03
CA MET A 31 -3.00 -16.47 0.13
C MET A 31 -3.86 -17.69 0.50
N CYS A 32 -3.70 -18.80 -0.21
CA CYS A 32 -4.48 -20.03 0.03
C CYS A 32 -4.20 -20.61 1.42
N ALA A 33 -2.96 -20.57 1.87
CA ALA A 33 -2.56 -21.05 3.21
C ALA A 33 -3.19 -20.25 4.36
N GLY A 34 -3.64 -19.01 4.11
CA GLY A 34 -4.33 -18.19 5.11
C GLY A 34 -5.81 -18.54 5.34
N ARG A 35 -6.38 -19.50 4.58
CA ARG A 35 -7.81 -19.83 4.60
C ARG A 35 -8.32 -20.19 5.99
N ASP A 36 -7.72 -21.17 6.65
CA ASP A 36 -8.23 -21.70 7.91
C ASP A 36 -8.13 -20.65 9.04
N ALA A 37 -7.05 -19.89 9.10
CA ALA A 37 -6.91 -18.76 10.00
C ALA A 37 -7.97 -17.67 9.73
N ALA A 38 -8.31 -17.41 8.46
CA ALA A 38 -9.32 -16.42 8.10
C ALA A 38 -10.75 -16.86 8.46
N LEU A 39 -10.98 -18.15 8.70
CA LEU A 39 -12.27 -18.72 9.15
C LEU A 39 -12.31 -18.98 10.66
N ASP A 40 -11.20 -18.77 11.37
CA ASP A 40 -11.17 -18.79 12.82
C ASP A 40 -11.61 -17.42 13.37
N TRP A 41 -12.86 -17.37 13.82
CA TRP A 41 -13.45 -16.13 14.33
C TRP A 41 -12.97 -15.74 15.74
N SER A 42 -12.17 -16.57 16.38
CA SER A 42 -11.53 -16.25 17.67
C SER A 42 -10.35 -15.28 17.48
N ASP A 43 -9.75 -15.26 16.27
CA ASP A 43 -8.66 -14.37 15.93
C ASP A 43 -9.00 -13.51 14.68
N ILE A 44 -9.18 -12.22 14.88
CA ILE A 44 -9.46 -11.25 13.79
C ILE A 44 -8.26 -11.02 12.87
N GLU A 45 -7.05 -11.40 13.29
CA GLU A 45 -5.84 -11.24 12.48
C GLU A 45 -5.78 -12.23 11.32
N GLY A 46 -6.44 -13.39 11.40
CA GLY A 46 -6.52 -14.35 10.30
C GLY A 46 -7.13 -13.76 9.04
N VAL A 47 -8.26 -13.04 9.15
CA VAL A 47 -8.87 -12.30 8.04
C VAL A 47 -7.93 -11.21 7.52
N HIS A 48 -7.28 -10.48 8.43
CA HIS A 48 -6.32 -9.44 8.07
C HIS A 48 -5.18 -10.01 7.24
N ASP A 49 -4.57 -11.09 7.66
CA ASP A 49 -3.40 -11.68 7.02
C ASP A 49 -3.71 -12.25 5.65
N MET A 50 -4.81 -12.99 5.50
CA MET A 50 -5.25 -13.48 4.18
C MET A 50 -5.61 -12.32 3.24
N ARG A 51 -6.24 -11.25 3.74
CA ARG A 51 -6.52 -10.02 2.97
C ARG A 51 -5.21 -9.34 2.51
N VAL A 52 -4.19 -9.29 3.36
CA VAL A 52 -2.87 -8.76 3.02
C VAL A 52 -2.20 -9.61 1.94
N ALA A 53 -2.23 -10.95 2.07
CA ALA A 53 -1.70 -11.87 1.07
C ALA A 53 -2.42 -11.72 -0.29
N SER A 54 -3.77 -11.70 -0.30
CA SER A 54 -4.55 -11.48 -1.53
C SER A 54 -4.25 -10.13 -2.19
N ARG A 55 -4.04 -9.08 -1.40
CA ARG A 55 -3.67 -7.75 -1.89
C ARG A 55 -2.27 -7.74 -2.52
N ARG A 56 -1.29 -8.43 -1.92
CA ARG A 56 0.06 -8.59 -2.48
C ARG A 56 0.04 -9.33 -3.82
N LEU A 57 -0.69 -10.44 -3.90
CA LEU A 57 -0.89 -11.19 -5.14
C LEU A 57 -1.50 -10.32 -6.24
N ARG A 58 -2.57 -9.59 -5.93
CA ARG A 58 -3.23 -8.69 -6.88
C ARG A 58 -2.35 -7.53 -7.31
N SER A 59 -1.51 -6.99 -6.42
CA SER A 59 -0.52 -5.98 -6.77
C SER A 59 0.53 -6.54 -7.72
N ALA A 60 1.09 -7.72 -7.44
CA ALA A 60 2.05 -8.39 -8.31
C ALA A 60 1.45 -8.68 -9.71
N LEU A 61 0.20 -9.18 -9.77
CA LEU A 61 -0.52 -9.36 -11.04
C LEU A 61 -0.73 -8.07 -11.83
N HIS A 62 -0.91 -6.95 -11.14
CA HIS A 62 -1.01 -5.64 -11.77
C HIS A 62 0.36 -5.18 -12.30
N ASP A 63 1.41 -5.35 -11.51
CA ASP A 63 2.76 -4.94 -11.85
C ASP A 63 3.32 -5.77 -13.02
N PHE A 64 3.05 -7.06 -13.03
CA PHE A 64 3.44 -7.96 -14.12
C PHE A 64 2.52 -7.91 -15.35
N ALA A 65 1.48 -7.09 -15.36
CA ALA A 65 0.53 -7.03 -16.49
C ALA A 65 1.17 -6.84 -17.87
N PRO A 66 2.27 -6.07 -18.06
CA PRO A 66 2.98 -5.94 -19.34
C PRO A 66 3.58 -7.26 -19.83
N TYR A 67 3.96 -8.15 -18.91
CA TYR A 67 4.61 -9.42 -19.17
C TYR A 67 3.64 -10.59 -19.30
N LEU A 68 2.33 -10.36 -19.09
CA LEU A 68 1.29 -11.39 -19.08
C LEU A 68 0.31 -11.22 -20.26
N ARG A 69 -0.22 -12.36 -20.74
CA ARG A 69 -1.36 -12.41 -21.65
C ARG A 69 -2.66 -12.29 -20.82
N LYS A 70 -3.15 -11.07 -20.66
CA LYS A 70 -4.27 -10.73 -19.75
C LYS A 70 -5.50 -11.64 -19.88
N ARG A 71 -5.85 -12.04 -21.13
CA ARG A 71 -7.01 -12.90 -21.41
C ARG A 71 -6.90 -14.29 -20.75
N ARG A 72 -5.69 -14.82 -20.60
CA ARG A 72 -5.47 -16.15 -20.01
C ARG A 72 -5.76 -16.20 -18.51
N LEU A 73 -5.61 -15.07 -17.82
CA LEU A 73 -5.83 -14.93 -16.38
C LEU A 73 -7.14 -14.23 -16.02
N SER A 74 -8.05 -13.99 -16.99
CA SER A 74 -9.25 -13.19 -16.75
C SER A 74 -10.20 -13.83 -15.73
N VAL A 75 -10.43 -15.15 -15.81
CA VAL A 75 -11.30 -15.89 -14.89
C VAL A 75 -10.70 -15.89 -13.49
N ALA A 76 -9.48 -16.39 -13.32
CA ALA A 76 -8.81 -16.43 -12.03
C ALA A 76 -8.67 -15.03 -11.36
N ARG A 77 -8.49 -13.97 -12.15
CA ARG A 77 -8.50 -12.59 -11.63
C ARG A 77 -9.89 -12.16 -11.13
N GLY A 78 -10.95 -12.63 -11.77
CA GLY A 78 -12.32 -12.41 -11.33
C GLY A 78 -12.58 -13.04 -9.98
N GLU A 79 -12.21 -14.30 -9.83
CA GLU A 79 -12.34 -15.08 -8.59
C GLU A 79 -11.49 -14.50 -7.45
N LEU A 80 -10.22 -14.14 -7.73
CA LEU A 80 -9.37 -13.42 -6.78
C LEU A 80 -9.97 -12.09 -6.34
N LYS A 81 -10.66 -11.39 -7.24
CA LYS A 81 -11.34 -10.14 -6.90
C LYS A 81 -12.55 -10.42 -5.97
N ALA A 82 -13.29 -11.49 -6.20
CA ALA A 82 -14.42 -11.89 -5.37
C ALA A 82 -13.96 -12.27 -3.95
N VAL A 83 -12.95 -13.15 -3.83
CA VAL A 83 -12.33 -13.52 -2.53
C VAL A 83 -11.79 -12.28 -1.79
N ALA A 84 -11.04 -11.43 -2.47
CA ALA A 84 -10.52 -10.20 -1.87
C ALA A 84 -11.63 -9.22 -1.45
N GLY A 85 -12.74 -9.20 -2.16
CA GLY A 85 -13.93 -8.40 -1.82
C GLY A 85 -14.62 -8.91 -0.56
N ALA A 86 -14.79 -10.24 -0.43
CA ALA A 86 -15.38 -10.86 0.76
C ALA A 86 -14.51 -10.63 2.01
N LEU A 87 -13.19 -10.87 1.91
CA LEU A 87 -12.22 -10.55 2.97
C LEU A 87 -12.23 -9.07 3.34
N GLY A 88 -12.36 -8.19 2.33
CA GLY A 88 -12.43 -6.75 2.53
C GLY A 88 -13.62 -6.35 3.40
N LYS A 89 -14.82 -6.82 3.06
CA LYS A 89 -16.05 -6.50 3.79
C LYS A 89 -15.98 -6.87 5.28
N VAL A 90 -15.48 -8.08 5.61
CA VAL A 90 -15.32 -8.49 7.00
C VAL A 90 -14.31 -7.59 7.72
N ARG A 91 -13.12 -7.39 7.14
CA ARG A 91 -12.09 -6.55 7.77
C ARG A 91 -12.50 -5.10 7.93
N ASP A 92 -13.28 -4.55 7.01
CA ASP A 92 -13.76 -3.17 7.10
C ASP A 92 -14.72 -3.01 8.30
N HIS A 93 -15.52 -4.05 8.65
CA HIS A 93 -16.29 -4.07 9.89
C HIS A 93 -15.39 -4.22 11.13
N ASP A 94 -14.41 -5.15 11.12
CA ASP A 94 -13.50 -5.35 12.26
C ASP A 94 -12.76 -4.06 12.62
N VAL A 95 -12.18 -3.38 11.63
CA VAL A 95 -11.47 -2.11 11.82
C VAL A 95 -12.40 -1.01 12.31
N ALA A 96 -13.63 -0.94 11.76
CA ALA A 96 -14.60 0.06 12.17
C ALA A 96 -15.07 -0.15 13.62
N ILE A 97 -15.29 -1.41 14.05
CA ILE A 97 -15.66 -1.75 15.43
C ILE A 97 -14.53 -1.35 16.38
N GLU A 98 -13.30 -1.79 16.10
CA GLU A 98 -12.12 -1.48 16.93
C GLU A 98 -11.93 0.04 17.09
N GLU A 99 -12.06 0.82 16.01
CA GLU A 99 -11.91 2.27 16.06
C GLU A 99 -13.06 2.92 16.84
N LEU A 100 -14.31 2.48 16.66
CA LEU A 100 -15.45 3.00 17.41
C LEU A 100 -15.34 2.70 18.92
N GLU A 101 -14.96 1.48 19.30
CA GLU A 101 -14.74 1.10 20.70
C GLU A 101 -13.64 1.96 21.35
N LYS A 102 -12.54 2.15 20.64
CA LYS A 102 -11.45 3.03 21.08
C LYS A 102 -11.88 4.47 21.24
N LEU A 103 -12.71 4.98 20.34
CA LEU A 103 -13.24 6.33 20.40
C LEU A 103 -14.27 6.48 21.51
N ALA A 104 -15.14 5.48 21.73
CA ALA A 104 -16.11 5.46 22.84
C ALA A 104 -15.42 5.50 24.20
N ALA A 105 -14.33 4.73 24.39
CA ALA A 105 -13.57 4.73 25.64
C ALA A 105 -12.96 6.10 26.01
N GLY A 106 -12.73 6.98 25.03
CA GLY A 106 -12.21 8.34 25.24
C GLY A 106 -13.25 9.45 25.16
N ALA A 107 -14.54 9.12 24.97
CA ALA A 107 -15.62 10.08 24.80
C ALA A 107 -16.36 10.37 26.12
N PRO A 108 -17.08 11.52 26.27
CA PRO A 108 -18.03 11.73 27.34
C PRO A 108 -19.11 10.63 27.37
N PRO A 109 -19.66 10.24 28.53
CA PRO A 109 -20.58 9.09 28.66
C PRO A 109 -21.80 9.16 27.70
N GLU A 110 -22.38 10.35 27.54
CA GLU A 110 -23.54 10.59 26.65
C GLU A 110 -23.18 10.35 25.18
N ILE A 111 -21.96 10.74 24.79
CA ILE A 111 -21.43 10.51 23.43
C ILE A 111 -21.04 9.03 23.23
N ALA A 112 -20.41 8.42 24.25
CA ALA A 112 -20.00 7.03 24.21
C ALA A 112 -21.18 6.10 23.94
N ALA A 113 -22.33 6.31 24.59
CA ALA A 113 -23.56 5.54 24.34
C ALA A 113 -24.05 5.62 22.90
N GLY A 114 -23.91 6.79 22.26
CA GLY A 114 -24.26 6.96 20.84
C GLY A 114 -23.25 6.30 19.90
N ILE A 115 -21.96 6.31 20.23
CA ILE A 115 -20.90 5.63 19.47
C ILE A 115 -21.09 4.11 19.53
N GLU A 116 -21.44 3.58 20.71
CA GLU A 116 -21.64 2.13 20.91
C GLU A 116 -22.76 1.60 20.00
N LYS A 117 -23.84 2.36 19.79
CA LYS A 117 -24.87 1.99 18.82
C LYS A 117 -24.33 1.85 17.40
N PHE A 118 -23.37 2.70 16.99
CA PHE A 118 -22.73 2.55 15.69
C PHE A 118 -21.84 1.30 15.63
N ALA A 119 -21.17 0.95 16.75
CA ALA A 119 -20.41 -0.28 16.86
C ALA A 119 -21.33 -1.52 16.76
N ASP A 120 -22.49 -1.50 17.43
CA ASP A 120 -23.47 -2.59 17.35
C ASP A 120 -24.03 -2.79 15.95
N GLU A 121 -24.34 -1.73 15.22
CA GLU A 121 -24.72 -1.84 13.80
C GLU A 121 -23.62 -2.52 12.97
N ARG A 122 -22.35 -2.19 13.25
CA ARG A 122 -21.21 -2.81 12.55
C ARG A 122 -21.03 -4.27 12.95
N ARG A 123 -21.24 -4.62 14.22
CA ARG A 123 -21.22 -6.00 14.71
C ARG A 123 -22.32 -6.85 14.03
N ALA A 124 -23.53 -6.32 13.93
CA ALA A 124 -24.63 -6.99 13.25
C ALA A 124 -24.32 -7.22 11.74
N ALA A 125 -23.88 -6.18 11.03
CA ALA A 125 -23.51 -6.29 9.62
C ALA A 125 -22.31 -7.23 9.38
N ARG A 126 -21.39 -7.34 10.34
CA ARG A 126 -20.26 -8.28 10.28
C ARG A 126 -20.74 -9.74 10.24
N VAL A 127 -21.80 -10.09 10.94
CA VAL A 127 -22.34 -11.47 10.93
C VAL A 127 -22.72 -11.89 9.51
N GLU A 128 -23.41 -11.04 8.78
CA GLU A 128 -23.80 -11.30 7.38
C GLU A 128 -22.57 -11.42 6.46
N THR A 129 -21.60 -10.52 6.62
CA THR A 129 -20.39 -10.55 5.79
C THR A 129 -19.50 -11.76 6.07
N ARG A 130 -19.49 -12.27 7.33
CA ARG A 130 -18.81 -13.52 7.67
C ARG A 130 -19.47 -14.73 7.03
N ALA A 131 -20.81 -14.80 6.95
CA ALA A 131 -21.50 -15.85 6.22
C ALA A 131 -21.12 -15.87 4.74
N MET A 132 -21.08 -14.68 4.09
CA MET A 132 -20.63 -14.57 2.70
C MET A 132 -19.15 -14.98 2.53
N LEU A 133 -18.31 -14.75 3.52
CA LEU A 133 -16.89 -15.15 3.48
C LEU A 133 -16.76 -16.67 3.58
N LEU A 134 -17.55 -17.35 4.43
CA LEU A 134 -17.57 -18.80 4.52
C LEU A 134 -17.86 -19.43 3.15
N ASP A 135 -18.88 -18.91 2.44
CA ASP A 135 -19.25 -19.40 1.11
C ASP A 135 -18.14 -19.18 0.08
N ALA A 136 -17.43 -18.05 0.17
CA ALA A 136 -16.33 -17.71 -0.74
C ALA A 136 -15.03 -18.48 -0.45
N LEU A 137 -14.84 -19.00 0.76
CA LEU A 137 -13.61 -19.68 1.22
C LEU A 137 -13.84 -21.18 1.47
N THR A 138 -14.76 -21.84 0.76
CA THR A 138 -14.86 -23.30 0.85
C THR A 138 -13.55 -23.94 0.40
N GLU A 139 -13.19 -25.08 0.98
CA GLU A 139 -11.95 -25.78 0.65
C GLU A 139 -11.87 -26.07 -0.86
N GLN A 140 -13.00 -26.54 -1.43
CA GLN A 140 -13.09 -26.82 -2.86
C GLN A 140 -12.89 -25.57 -3.72
N ALA A 141 -13.49 -24.44 -3.35
CA ALA A 141 -13.36 -23.19 -4.12
C ALA A 141 -11.91 -22.68 -4.13
N ILE A 142 -11.21 -22.74 -3.00
CA ILE A 142 -9.81 -22.32 -2.89
C ILE A 142 -8.87 -23.27 -3.62
N ALA A 143 -9.09 -24.59 -3.52
CA ALA A 143 -8.31 -25.58 -4.27
C ALA A 143 -8.47 -25.40 -5.79
N GLN A 144 -9.71 -25.23 -6.26
CA GLN A 144 -10.01 -24.99 -7.67
C GLN A 144 -9.38 -23.69 -8.18
N LEU A 145 -9.53 -22.59 -7.42
CA LEU A 145 -8.90 -21.31 -7.76
C LEU A 145 -7.38 -21.44 -7.90
N ARG A 146 -6.72 -22.17 -7.00
CA ARG A 146 -5.28 -22.42 -7.04
C ARG A 146 -4.87 -23.20 -8.28
N GLU A 147 -5.61 -24.26 -8.61
CA GLU A 147 -5.34 -25.10 -9.80
C GLU A 147 -5.54 -24.31 -11.10
N ASP A 148 -6.68 -23.64 -11.24
CA ASP A 148 -7.00 -22.82 -12.41
C ASP A 148 -6.02 -21.67 -12.61
N PHE A 149 -5.63 -21.02 -11.53
CA PHE A 149 -4.61 -19.97 -11.58
C PHE A 149 -3.26 -20.52 -12.06
N SER A 150 -2.80 -21.64 -11.53
CA SER A 150 -1.51 -22.25 -11.88
C SER A 150 -1.50 -22.68 -13.34
N GLY A 151 -2.55 -23.37 -13.81
CA GLY A 151 -2.70 -23.81 -15.20
C GLY A 151 -2.82 -22.65 -16.20
N ALA A 152 -3.50 -21.56 -15.79
CA ALA A 152 -3.63 -20.35 -16.59
C ALA A 152 -2.31 -19.57 -16.66
N LEU A 153 -1.54 -19.52 -15.56
CA LEU A 153 -0.28 -18.79 -15.46
C LEU A 153 0.78 -19.34 -16.42
N GLU A 154 0.90 -20.66 -16.54
CA GLU A 154 1.81 -21.32 -17.48
C GLU A 154 1.61 -20.83 -18.93
N LYS A 155 0.36 -20.60 -19.32
CA LYS A 155 -0.02 -20.15 -20.67
C LYS A 155 0.00 -18.62 -20.80
N ALA A 156 0.01 -17.91 -19.66
CA ALA A 156 -0.10 -16.45 -19.63
C ALA A 156 1.24 -15.74 -19.73
N VAL A 157 2.31 -16.29 -19.14
CA VAL A 157 3.61 -15.63 -19.15
C VAL A 157 4.16 -15.54 -20.57
N LYS A 158 4.55 -14.34 -20.97
CA LYS A 158 5.13 -14.08 -22.29
C LYS A 158 6.62 -14.36 -22.23
N PRO A 159 7.17 -15.24 -23.12
CA PRO A 159 8.61 -15.29 -23.27
C PRO A 159 9.08 -13.92 -23.78
N ARG A 160 9.97 -13.28 -23.04
CA ARG A 160 10.60 -12.04 -23.50
C ARG A 160 11.93 -12.38 -24.11
N GLY A 161 12.08 -12.10 -25.42
CA GLY A 161 13.30 -12.40 -26.16
C GLY A 161 14.50 -11.62 -25.63
N LYS A 162 15.67 -12.05 -26.03
CA LYS A 162 16.96 -11.46 -25.66
C LYS A 162 17.01 -9.97 -26.04
N ARG A 163 17.49 -9.13 -25.13
CA ARG A 163 17.67 -7.69 -25.36
C ARG A 163 18.95 -7.47 -26.17
N ARG A 164 18.84 -6.86 -27.35
CA ARG A 164 20.01 -6.53 -28.17
C ARG A 164 20.68 -5.28 -27.63
N LYS A 165 21.76 -5.42 -26.88
CA LYS A 165 22.65 -4.30 -26.53
C LYS A 165 23.80 -4.20 -27.51
N LYS A 166 24.10 -2.97 -27.97
CA LYS A 166 25.28 -2.68 -28.77
C LYS A 166 26.46 -2.53 -27.82
N LYS A 167 27.42 -3.46 -27.88
CA LYS A 167 28.69 -3.32 -27.17
C LYS A 167 29.50 -2.17 -27.75
N ARG A 168 30.38 -1.55 -26.94
CA ARG A 168 31.28 -0.45 -27.35
C ARG A 168 32.17 -0.79 -28.55
N ASN A 169 32.41 -2.08 -28.81
CA ASN A 169 33.19 -2.59 -29.94
C ASN A 169 32.34 -3.04 -31.15
N GLY A 170 31.08 -2.68 -31.24
CA GLY A 170 30.24 -3.05 -32.37
C GLY A 170 29.63 -4.46 -32.32
N GLU A 171 30.06 -5.32 -31.41
CA GLU A 171 29.49 -6.65 -31.21
C GLU A 171 28.13 -6.56 -30.52
N ARG A 172 27.17 -7.37 -31.00
CA ARG A 172 25.84 -7.47 -30.41
C ARG A 172 25.83 -8.62 -29.40
N ALA A 173 25.80 -8.31 -28.11
CA ALA A 173 25.55 -9.32 -27.08
C ALA A 173 24.04 -9.51 -26.90
N ASP A 174 23.61 -10.76 -27.00
CA ASP A 174 22.26 -11.20 -26.68
C ASP A 174 22.17 -11.36 -25.15
N GLU A 175 21.84 -10.29 -24.41
CA GLU A 175 21.56 -10.39 -22.98
C GLU A 175 20.11 -10.80 -22.76
N SER A 176 19.89 -11.83 -21.95
CA SER A 176 18.56 -12.22 -21.51
C SER A 176 17.96 -11.11 -20.62
N PHE A 177 16.69 -10.77 -20.83
CA PHE A 177 15.97 -9.84 -19.95
C PHE A 177 15.71 -10.49 -18.60
N THR A 178 16.35 -9.97 -17.56
CA THR A 178 16.36 -10.57 -16.23
C THR A 178 15.16 -10.12 -15.39
N PHE A 179 14.91 -10.84 -14.28
CA PHE A 179 13.88 -10.47 -13.32
C PHE A 179 14.22 -9.13 -12.64
N ARG A 180 15.49 -8.82 -12.42
CA ARG A 180 15.96 -7.50 -11.95
C ARG A 180 15.63 -6.39 -12.94
N ASP A 181 15.78 -6.62 -14.25
CA ASP A 181 15.41 -5.64 -15.26
C ASP A 181 13.90 -5.35 -15.26
N ALA A 182 13.08 -6.40 -15.07
CA ALA A 182 11.66 -6.23 -14.87
C ALA A 182 11.35 -5.39 -13.61
N GLY A 183 12.09 -5.62 -12.53
CA GLY A 183 11.99 -4.85 -11.29
C GLY A 183 12.31 -3.37 -11.50
N ARG A 184 13.38 -3.05 -12.21
CA ARG A 184 13.74 -1.66 -12.58
C ARG A 184 12.64 -0.98 -13.36
N GLU A 185 12.14 -1.63 -14.42
CA GLU A 185 11.06 -1.08 -15.26
C GLU A 185 9.78 -0.84 -14.42
N ILE A 186 9.41 -1.78 -13.56
CA ILE A 186 8.19 -1.69 -12.75
C ILE A 186 8.33 -0.60 -11.67
N ILE A 187 9.42 -0.58 -10.90
CA ILE A 187 9.62 0.43 -9.84
C ILE A 187 9.65 1.83 -10.45
N THR A 188 10.37 2.02 -11.56
CA THR A 188 10.41 3.30 -12.28
C THR A 188 9.03 3.75 -12.75
N ALA A 189 8.22 2.83 -13.31
CA ALA A 189 6.86 3.15 -13.73
C ALA A 189 5.95 3.52 -12.55
N ARG A 190 6.06 2.83 -11.40
CA ARG A 190 5.30 3.15 -10.18
C ARG A 190 5.72 4.48 -9.56
N LEU A 191 7.02 4.77 -9.59
CA LEU A 191 7.54 6.06 -9.13
C LEU A 191 7.01 7.22 -9.98
N ALA A 192 6.98 7.07 -11.31
CA ALA A 192 6.40 8.05 -12.22
C ALA A 192 4.90 8.27 -11.94
N GLU A 193 4.12 7.19 -11.68
CA GLU A 193 2.69 7.28 -11.30
C GLU A 193 2.49 8.10 -10.00
N VAL A 194 3.35 7.89 -9.00
CA VAL A 194 3.30 8.68 -7.75
C VAL A 194 3.63 10.13 -8.00
N HIS A 195 4.67 10.41 -8.80
CA HIS A 195 5.08 11.77 -9.12
C HIS A 195 3.98 12.53 -9.90
N GLU A 196 3.37 11.90 -10.89
CA GLU A 196 2.26 12.50 -11.67
C GLU A 196 1.07 12.87 -10.76
N LEU A 197 0.74 12.02 -9.78
CA LEU A 197 -0.38 12.22 -8.87
C LEU A 197 -0.06 13.15 -7.68
N SER A 198 1.20 13.54 -7.47
CA SER A 198 1.63 14.36 -6.33
C SER A 198 1.00 15.75 -6.32
N ALA A 199 0.61 16.29 -7.48
CA ALA A 199 -0.11 17.56 -7.58
C ALA A 199 -1.41 17.59 -6.74
N SER A 200 -2.01 16.42 -6.46
CA SER A 200 -3.18 16.30 -5.57
C SER A 200 -2.92 16.78 -4.14
N LEU A 201 -1.66 16.78 -3.68
CA LEU A 201 -1.27 17.28 -2.37
C LEU A 201 -1.40 18.80 -2.22
N TYR A 202 -1.65 19.52 -3.30
CA TYR A 202 -1.94 20.96 -3.27
C TYR A 202 -3.45 21.27 -3.36
N HIS A 203 -4.29 20.20 -3.43
CA HIS A 203 -5.74 20.28 -3.48
C HIS A 203 -6.38 19.54 -2.31
N PRO A 204 -6.35 20.09 -1.09
CA PRO A 204 -6.71 19.38 0.15
C PRO A 204 -8.16 18.89 0.21
N LEU A 205 -9.07 19.44 -0.56
CA LEU A 205 -10.49 19.10 -0.55
C LEU A 205 -10.86 18.03 -1.60
N ASP A 206 -9.95 17.72 -2.52
CA ASP A 206 -10.20 16.75 -3.60
C ASP A 206 -9.85 15.34 -3.14
N ALA A 207 -10.81 14.66 -2.51
CA ALA A 207 -10.59 13.33 -1.92
C ALA A 207 -10.19 12.27 -2.95
N GLU A 208 -10.79 12.27 -4.15
CA GLU A 208 -10.53 11.25 -5.17
C GLU A 208 -9.10 11.28 -5.74
N PRO A 209 -8.50 12.43 -6.10
CA PRO A 209 -7.10 12.50 -6.49
C PRO A 209 -6.14 12.06 -5.37
N LEU A 210 -6.40 12.42 -4.11
CA LEU A 210 -5.63 12.00 -2.95
C LEU A 210 -5.73 10.48 -2.73
N HIS A 211 -6.91 9.89 -2.93
CA HIS A 211 -7.10 8.44 -2.91
C HIS A 211 -6.28 7.73 -4.00
N ARG A 212 -6.25 8.28 -5.22
CA ARG A 212 -5.42 7.73 -6.30
C ARG A 212 -3.94 7.79 -5.97
N LEU A 213 -3.46 8.89 -5.38
CA LEU A 213 -2.07 9.00 -4.91
C LEU A 213 -1.75 7.94 -3.84
N ARG A 214 -2.67 7.72 -2.88
CA ARG A 214 -2.54 6.65 -1.88
C ARG A 214 -2.40 5.26 -2.54
N ILE A 215 -3.20 4.99 -3.57
CA ILE A 215 -3.11 3.71 -4.31
C ILE A 215 -1.77 3.60 -5.02
N ALA A 216 -1.30 4.66 -5.66
CA ALA A 216 -0.01 4.68 -6.35
C ALA A 216 1.16 4.48 -5.37
N ALA A 217 1.17 5.19 -4.24
CA ALA A 217 2.18 5.01 -3.19
C ALA A 217 2.21 3.57 -2.64
N LYS A 218 1.03 2.97 -2.42
CA LYS A 218 0.92 1.56 -2.01
C LYS A 218 1.52 0.60 -3.05
N ARG A 219 1.27 0.83 -4.34
CA ARG A 219 1.83 0.02 -5.44
C ARG A 219 3.34 0.17 -5.53
N LEU A 220 3.85 1.40 -5.43
CA LEU A 220 5.28 1.66 -5.41
C LEU A 220 5.96 0.91 -4.26
N ARG A 221 5.42 1.00 -3.04
CA ARG A 221 5.95 0.26 -1.89
C ARG A 221 6.00 -1.23 -2.14
N TYR A 222 4.92 -1.84 -2.63
CA TYR A 222 4.89 -3.27 -2.90
C TYR A 222 5.86 -3.69 -4.01
N ALA A 223 6.04 -2.86 -5.03
CA ALA A 223 7.04 -3.12 -6.05
C ALA A 223 8.47 -3.07 -5.45
N ILE A 224 8.80 -2.07 -4.63
CA ILE A 224 10.09 -1.98 -3.95
C ILE A 224 10.31 -3.20 -3.04
N GLU A 225 9.32 -3.55 -2.21
CA GLU A 225 9.39 -4.72 -1.31
C GLU A 225 9.58 -6.03 -2.09
N LEU A 226 8.86 -6.21 -3.19
CA LEU A 226 8.92 -7.42 -4.02
C LEU A 226 10.29 -7.63 -4.64
N PHE A 227 10.88 -6.57 -5.18
CA PHE A 227 12.14 -6.65 -5.88
C PHE A 227 13.37 -6.39 -4.99
N SER A 228 13.18 -6.13 -3.69
CA SER A 228 14.30 -5.81 -2.77
C SER A 228 15.40 -6.88 -2.78
N GLN A 229 15.04 -8.16 -2.90
CA GLN A 229 15.99 -9.28 -2.98
C GLN A 229 16.80 -9.32 -4.30
N CYS A 230 16.36 -8.60 -5.33
CA CYS A 230 17.04 -8.56 -6.62
C CYS A 230 18.14 -7.51 -6.68
N PHE A 231 18.28 -6.68 -5.64
CA PHE A 231 19.28 -5.62 -5.52
C PHE A 231 20.21 -5.88 -4.33
N PRO A 232 21.36 -5.20 -4.24
CA PRO A 232 22.24 -5.35 -3.08
C PRO A 232 21.50 -5.17 -1.75
N ALA A 233 21.88 -5.97 -0.76
CA ALA A 233 21.19 -5.99 0.53
C ALA A 233 21.09 -4.60 1.14
N GLY A 234 19.91 -4.23 1.61
CA GLY A 234 19.67 -2.94 2.27
C GLY A 234 19.45 -1.74 1.33
N THR A 235 19.82 -1.82 0.04
CA THR A 235 19.74 -0.68 -0.90
C THR A 235 18.33 -0.10 -1.03
N LEU A 236 17.32 -0.93 -1.16
CA LEU A 236 15.94 -0.48 -1.38
C LEU A 236 15.12 -0.32 -0.09
N LYS A 237 15.62 -0.79 1.05
CA LYS A 237 14.90 -0.75 2.33
C LYS A 237 14.55 0.69 2.78
N PRO A 238 15.47 1.68 2.76
CA PRO A 238 15.13 3.05 3.16
C PRO A 238 14.02 3.65 2.32
N PHE A 239 14.01 3.39 1.00
CA PHE A 239 12.97 3.88 0.10
C PHE A 239 11.61 3.25 0.40
N ALA A 240 11.57 1.95 0.72
CA ALA A 240 10.33 1.29 1.13
C ALA A 240 9.76 1.91 2.42
N GLU A 241 10.61 2.27 3.38
CA GLU A 241 10.23 2.92 4.64
C GLU A 241 9.72 4.35 4.43
N GLU A 242 10.39 5.15 3.59
CA GLU A 242 9.94 6.49 3.22
C GLU A 242 8.56 6.45 2.52
N VAL A 243 8.37 5.53 1.56
CA VAL A 243 7.07 5.33 0.89
C VAL A 243 6.00 4.84 1.86
N ALA A 244 6.34 3.93 2.78
CA ALA A 244 5.41 3.45 3.80
C ALA A 244 4.93 4.57 4.73
N ALA A 245 5.80 5.52 5.06
CA ALA A 245 5.46 6.68 5.88
C ALA A 245 4.46 7.61 5.16
N LEU A 246 4.67 7.92 3.87
CA LEU A 246 3.73 8.70 3.06
C LEU A 246 2.39 7.95 2.91
N GLN A 247 2.45 6.65 2.58
CA GLN A 247 1.26 5.81 2.43
C GLN A 247 0.42 5.73 3.71
N SER A 248 1.06 5.68 4.89
CA SER A 248 0.37 5.63 6.18
C SER A 248 -0.45 6.89 6.43
N SER A 249 0.13 8.08 6.20
CA SER A 249 -0.61 9.33 6.37
C SER A 249 -1.74 9.50 5.36
N LEU A 250 -1.53 9.15 4.08
CA LEU A 250 -2.58 9.13 3.07
C LEU A 250 -3.66 8.07 3.38
N GLY A 251 -3.29 6.97 4.05
CA GLY A 251 -4.21 5.95 4.51
C GLY A 251 -5.19 6.50 5.54
N THR A 252 -4.68 7.05 6.63
CA THR A 252 -5.51 7.65 7.69
C THR A 252 -6.38 8.81 7.15
N LEU A 253 -5.83 9.61 6.22
CA LEU A 253 -6.60 10.68 5.58
C LEU A 253 -7.82 10.12 4.83
N HIS A 254 -7.62 9.10 4.00
CA HIS A 254 -8.70 8.45 3.25
C HIS A 254 -9.74 7.80 4.16
N ASP A 255 -9.30 7.09 5.21
CA ASP A 255 -10.20 6.47 6.17
C ASP A 255 -11.07 7.55 6.88
N CYS A 256 -10.50 8.73 7.17
CA CYS A 256 -11.27 9.89 7.66
C CYS A 256 -12.28 10.40 6.62
N ASP A 257 -11.92 10.49 5.33
CA ASP A 257 -12.84 10.90 4.26
C ASP A 257 -14.05 9.96 4.17
N GLU A 258 -13.84 8.65 4.28
CA GLU A 258 -14.93 7.66 4.29
C GLU A 258 -15.85 7.83 5.51
N TRP A 259 -15.29 8.02 6.71
CA TRP A 259 -16.07 8.28 7.91
C TRP A 259 -16.87 9.60 7.81
N ILE A 260 -16.25 10.69 7.35
CA ILE A 260 -16.90 11.98 7.17
C ILE A 260 -18.08 11.85 6.20
N ALA A 261 -17.88 11.18 5.07
CA ALA A 261 -18.93 10.97 4.08
C ALA A 261 -20.10 10.10 4.65
N ALA A 262 -19.78 9.02 5.35
CA ALA A 262 -20.78 8.12 5.93
C ALA A 262 -21.61 8.80 7.03
N LEU A 263 -20.97 9.53 7.94
CA LEU A 263 -21.64 10.27 9.02
C LEU A 263 -22.45 11.43 8.48
N GLY A 264 -21.92 12.18 7.51
CA GLY A 264 -22.64 13.27 6.85
C GLY A 264 -23.91 12.78 6.13
N ALA A 265 -23.80 11.68 5.39
CA ALA A 265 -24.98 11.05 4.75
C ALA A 265 -26.00 10.55 5.77
N ARG A 266 -25.57 10.03 6.94
CA ARG A 266 -26.48 9.61 8.02
C ARG A 266 -27.23 10.81 8.58
N LEU A 267 -26.56 11.89 8.90
CA LEU A 267 -27.19 13.11 9.42
C LEU A 267 -28.19 13.72 8.41
N ALA A 268 -27.81 13.77 7.13
CA ALA A 268 -28.70 14.27 6.08
C ALA A 268 -29.98 13.43 5.91
N ARG A 269 -29.86 12.08 5.96
CA ARG A 269 -31.03 11.19 5.91
C ARG A 269 -31.96 11.40 7.10
N ARG A 270 -31.40 11.66 8.29
CA ARG A 270 -32.18 11.95 9.49
C ARG A 270 -32.93 13.28 9.40
N ALA A 271 -32.25 14.33 8.94
CA ALA A 271 -32.87 15.64 8.75
C ALA A 271 -34.07 15.56 7.80
N LYS A 272 -33.94 14.84 6.68
CA LYS A 272 -35.05 14.62 5.75
C LYS A 272 -36.22 13.85 6.37
N ARG A 273 -35.95 12.84 7.22
CA ARG A 273 -37.03 12.09 7.91
C ARG A 273 -37.77 12.95 8.94
N ALA A 274 -37.03 13.81 9.68
CA ALA A 274 -37.66 14.75 10.63
C ALA A 274 -38.56 15.73 9.90
N GLN A 275 -38.12 16.35 8.80
CA GLN A 275 -38.92 17.22 7.96
C GLN A 275 -40.19 16.54 7.41
N ALA A 276 -40.07 15.30 6.92
CA ALA A 276 -41.23 14.56 6.40
C ALA A 276 -42.23 14.23 7.50
N ALA A 277 -41.80 14.00 8.75
CA ALA A 277 -42.67 13.78 9.89
C ALA A 277 -43.41 15.02 10.32
N ASP A 278 -42.77 16.20 10.22
CA ASP A 278 -43.36 17.47 10.50
C ASP A 278 -44.42 17.88 9.42
N ASP A 279 -44.16 17.55 8.14
CA ASP A 279 -45.06 17.86 7.01
C ASP A 279 -46.32 16.98 7.00
N ASP A 280 -46.28 15.75 7.55
CA ASP A 280 -47.35 14.77 7.52
C ASP A 280 -48.40 14.99 8.63
N GLY A 281 -48.27 16.03 9.44
CA GLY A 281 -49.28 16.69 10.32
C GLY A 281 -50.24 15.79 11.10
N GLY A 282 -49.97 14.48 11.23
CA GLY A 282 -50.84 13.50 11.84
C GLY A 282 -50.64 13.40 13.35
N GLY A 283 -51.43 14.13 14.10
CA GLY A 283 -51.59 13.92 15.54
C GLY A 283 -52.06 12.53 15.88
N VAL A 284 -51.12 11.61 16.14
CA VAL A 284 -51.38 10.37 16.86
C VAL A 284 -50.97 10.60 18.30
N GLU A 285 -51.94 10.67 19.19
CA GLU A 285 -51.73 10.55 20.65
C GLU A 285 -51.02 9.22 20.91
N THR A 286 -49.70 9.22 21.08
CA THR A 286 -48.94 8.05 21.44
C THR A 286 -48.28 8.24 22.81
N ASP A 287 -48.31 7.19 23.59
CA ASP A 287 -47.83 7.01 24.95
C ASP A 287 -46.54 7.78 25.26
N HIS A 288 -46.62 8.78 26.14
CA HIS A 288 -45.55 9.73 26.48
C HIS A 288 -44.28 9.08 27.06
N ALA A 289 -44.34 7.88 27.63
CA ALA A 289 -43.19 7.20 28.22
C ALA A 289 -42.29 6.58 27.15
N ALA A 290 -42.83 5.94 26.12
CA ALA A 290 -42.08 5.35 25.02
C ALA A 290 -41.44 6.41 24.10
N HIS A 291 -42.04 7.60 23.99
CA HIS A 291 -41.51 8.72 23.21
C HIS A 291 -40.29 9.38 23.86
N GLY A 292 -40.20 9.44 25.19
CA GLY A 292 -39.06 10.04 25.93
C GLY A 292 -37.77 9.27 25.69
N ASP A 293 -37.79 7.95 25.76
CA ASP A 293 -36.61 7.08 25.56
C ASP A 293 -36.15 7.06 24.10
N VAL A 294 -37.08 7.06 23.15
CA VAL A 294 -36.76 7.12 21.72
C VAL A 294 -36.17 8.47 21.34
N ALA A 295 -36.74 9.58 21.87
CA ALA A 295 -36.22 10.93 21.60
C ALA A 295 -34.82 11.14 22.21
N ALA A 296 -34.57 10.67 23.44
CA ALA A 296 -33.27 10.73 24.10
C ALA A 296 -32.23 9.85 23.36
N ALA A 297 -32.62 8.65 22.92
CA ALA A 297 -31.78 7.79 22.11
C ALA A 297 -31.45 8.40 20.74
N PHE A 298 -32.42 9.12 20.16
CA PHE A 298 -32.24 9.85 18.91
C PHE A 298 -31.26 11.02 19.03
N ASP A 299 -31.26 11.71 20.16
CA ASP A 299 -30.34 12.83 20.41
C ASP A 299 -28.90 12.35 20.67
N SER A 300 -28.72 11.25 21.42
CA SER A 300 -27.40 10.68 21.70
C SER A 300 -26.63 10.25 20.43
N GLU A 301 -27.30 9.63 19.47
CA GLU A 301 -26.68 9.23 18.19
C GLU A 301 -26.31 10.44 17.30
N ARG A 302 -27.15 11.51 17.32
CA ARG A 302 -26.88 12.75 16.61
C ARG A 302 -25.65 13.43 17.21
N CYS A 303 -25.61 13.54 18.54
CA CYS A 303 -24.48 14.11 19.26
C CYS A 303 -23.18 13.31 19.00
N ALA A 304 -23.26 11.96 19.04
CA ALA A 304 -22.15 11.09 18.70
C ALA A 304 -21.66 11.29 17.26
N ALA A 305 -22.58 11.37 16.28
CA ALA A 305 -22.22 11.59 14.89
C ALA A 305 -21.51 12.93 14.68
N VAL A 306 -21.99 14.01 15.30
CA VAL A 306 -21.35 15.34 15.22
C VAL A 306 -19.98 15.35 15.91
N TRP A 307 -19.86 14.69 17.07
CA TRP A 307 -18.60 14.56 17.79
C TRP A 307 -17.55 13.79 16.97
N LEU A 308 -17.94 12.66 16.37
CA LEU A 308 -17.11 11.87 15.48
C LEU A 308 -16.67 12.66 14.24
N LEU A 309 -17.59 13.40 13.60
CA LEU A 309 -17.26 14.26 12.47
C LEU A 309 -16.17 15.26 12.82
N ASN A 310 -16.31 15.98 13.95
CA ASN A 310 -15.31 16.93 14.39
C ASN A 310 -13.94 16.27 14.60
N ARG A 311 -13.92 15.06 15.15
CA ARG A 311 -12.69 14.33 15.40
C ARG A 311 -12.04 13.88 14.09
N PHE A 312 -12.82 13.31 13.16
CA PHE A 312 -12.30 12.87 11.87
C PHE A 312 -11.82 14.03 11.00
N VAL A 313 -12.52 15.18 10.99
CA VAL A 313 -12.08 16.39 10.29
C VAL A 313 -10.73 16.89 10.84
N LYS A 314 -10.55 16.93 12.17
CA LYS A 314 -9.27 17.31 12.78
C LYS A 314 -8.14 16.33 12.44
N THR A 315 -8.44 15.03 12.51
CA THR A 315 -7.48 13.96 12.16
C THR A 315 -7.10 14.03 10.69
N ARG A 316 -8.07 14.19 9.80
CA ARG A 316 -7.88 14.40 8.37
C ARG A 316 -6.93 15.57 8.07
N ALA A 317 -7.20 16.74 8.66
CA ALA A 317 -6.37 17.92 8.47
C ALA A 317 -4.92 17.72 8.96
N LYS A 318 -4.74 17.00 10.08
CA LYS A 318 -3.41 16.62 10.58
C LYS A 318 -2.67 15.74 9.57
N HIS A 319 -3.30 14.67 9.09
CA HIS A 319 -2.68 13.71 8.20
C HIS A 319 -2.45 14.24 6.79
N PHE A 320 -3.31 15.18 6.34
CA PHE A 320 -3.05 15.94 5.12
C PHE A 320 -1.72 16.73 5.23
N ARG A 321 -1.55 17.52 6.30
CA ARG A 321 -0.31 18.27 6.52
C ARG A 321 0.92 17.38 6.63
N LEU A 322 0.80 16.21 7.27
CA LEU A 322 1.87 15.23 7.34
C LEU A 322 2.22 14.65 5.96
N SER A 323 1.24 14.40 5.11
CA SER A 323 1.46 13.90 3.75
C SER A 323 2.17 14.93 2.90
N LEU A 324 1.75 16.21 2.97
CA LEU A 324 2.40 17.30 2.26
C LEU A 324 3.84 17.54 2.76
N ALA A 325 4.05 17.53 4.08
CA ALA A 325 5.39 17.69 4.65
C ALA A 325 6.36 16.59 4.18
N ARG A 326 5.91 15.34 4.15
CA ARG A 326 6.72 14.21 3.63
C ARG A 326 7.02 14.34 2.15
N TRP A 327 6.08 14.83 1.37
CA TRP A 327 6.31 15.06 -0.05
C TRP A 327 7.38 16.16 -0.25
N ASN A 328 7.28 17.29 0.47
CA ASN A 328 8.27 18.36 0.42
C ASN A 328 9.67 17.88 0.87
N GLU A 329 9.72 16.96 1.85
CA GLU A 329 10.96 16.30 2.25
C GLU A 329 11.53 15.45 1.10
N TRP A 330 10.68 14.70 0.37
CA TRP A 330 11.10 13.94 -0.81
C TRP A 330 11.68 14.84 -1.91
N GLU A 331 11.07 16.00 -2.16
CA GLU A 331 11.59 16.99 -3.12
C GLU A 331 12.95 17.54 -2.67
N THR A 332 13.05 17.96 -1.41
CA THR A 332 14.29 18.49 -0.83
C THR A 332 15.42 17.47 -0.87
N ASN A 333 15.16 16.24 -0.47
CA ASN A 333 16.13 15.15 -0.41
C ASN A 333 16.32 14.42 -1.74
N ARG A 334 15.71 14.93 -2.83
CA ARG A 334 15.83 14.36 -4.18
C ARG A 334 15.49 12.86 -4.22
N PHE A 335 14.43 12.45 -3.51
CA PHE A 335 14.01 11.05 -3.38
C PHE A 335 13.95 10.32 -4.73
N ILE A 336 13.34 10.94 -5.74
CA ILE A 336 13.18 10.36 -7.09
C ILE A 336 14.54 10.04 -7.71
N ALA A 337 15.49 10.98 -7.66
CA ALA A 337 16.84 10.79 -8.21
C ALA A 337 17.59 9.69 -7.44
N ARG A 338 17.57 9.74 -6.10
CA ARG A 338 18.21 8.72 -5.25
C ARG A 338 17.68 7.31 -5.53
N LEU A 339 16.34 7.15 -5.70
CA LEU A 339 15.78 5.85 -6.03
C LEU A 339 16.19 5.39 -7.44
N HIS A 340 16.22 6.28 -8.43
CA HIS A 340 16.74 5.94 -9.76
C HIS A 340 18.20 5.50 -9.71
N ASP A 341 19.05 6.21 -8.98
CA ASP A 341 20.46 5.85 -8.81
C ASP A 341 20.61 4.48 -8.14
N ALA A 342 19.83 4.22 -7.08
CA ALA A 342 19.82 2.93 -6.40
C ALA A 342 19.37 1.75 -7.31
N LEU A 343 18.50 2.01 -8.28
CA LEU A 343 18.07 1.00 -9.24
C LEU A 343 19.12 0.73 -10.33
N VAL A 344 20.00 1.67 -10.61
CA VAL A 344 21.06 1.54 -11.64
C VAL A 344 22.30 0.84 -11.09
N VAL A 345 22.54 0.88 -9.76
CA VAL A 345 23.66 0.17 -9.15
C VAL A 345 23.58 -1.30 -9.52
N ASP A 346 24.41 -1.69 -10.48
CA ASP A 346 24.65 -3.12 -10.74
C ASP A 346 25.23 -3.71 -9.48
N ALA A 347 24.72 -4.86 -9.05
CA ALA A 347 25.43 -5.74 -8.15
C ALA A 347 26.65 -6.30 -8.91
N ARG A 348 27.56 -5.43 -9.27
CA ARG A 348 28.92 -5.87 -9.58
C ARG A 348 29.42 -6.49 -8.29
N LEU A 349 29.91 -7.70 -8.41
CA LEU A 349 30.67 -8.39 -7.37
C LEU A 349 31.42 -7.34 -6.52
N PRO A 350 31.40 -7.45 -5.20
CA PRO A 350 32.23 -6.57 -4.37
C PRO A 350 33.63 -6.57 -4.99
N ALA A 351 34.30 -5.42 -4.96
CA ALA A 351 35.62 -5.19 -5.53
C ALA A 351 36.74 -5.99 -4.81
N HIS A 352 36.47 -7.25 -4.50
CA HIS A 352 37.33 -8.16 -3.75
C HIS A 352 37.83 -9.34 -4.57
N TYR A 353 37.64 -9.32 -5.90
CA TYR A 353 38.24 -10.33 -6.78
C TYR A 353 39.27 -9.70 -7.70
N SER A 354 40.49 -10.23 -7.70
CA SER A 354 41.51 -9.90 -8.67
C SER A 354 41.03 -10.25 -10.08
N GLY A 355 41.58 -9.60 -11.11
CA GLY A 355 41.20 -9.86 -12.51
C GLY A 355 41.28 -11.33 -12.97
N ASN A 356 41.78 -12.22 -12.13
CA ASN A 356 41.90 -13.67 -12.35
C ASN A 356 40.86 -14.49 -11.57
N GLY A 357 39.91 -13.86 -10.85
CA GLY A 357 38.83 -14.57 -10.15
C GLY A 357 39.20 -15.11 -8.77
N GLU A 358 40.35 -14.75 -8.22
CA GLU A 358 40.76 -15.11 -6.86
C GLU A 358 40.43 -13.97 -5.86
N PRO A 359 40.05 -14.30 -4.61
CA PRO A 359 39.77 -13.29 -3.59
C PRO A 359 41.04 -12.51 -3.24
N LEU A 360 40.93 -11.17 -3.19
CA LEU A 360 42.03 -10.29 -2.74
C LEU A 360 42.39 -10.59 -1.30
N SER A 361 43.72 -10.56 -0.99
CA SER A 361 44.21 -10.68 0.38
C SER A 361 43.85 -9.46 1.22
N SER A 362 43.85 -9.60 2.55
CA SER A 362 43.51 -8.51 3.48
C SER A 362 44.41 -7.27 3.28
N GLU A 363 45.67 -7.44 2.84
CA GLU A 363 46.63 -6.34 2.59
C GLU A 363 46.31 -5.59 1.28
N GLU A 364 45.73 -6.25 0.27
CA GLU A 364 45.30 -5.60 -0.98
C GLU A 364 44.03 -4.78 -0.81
N ILE A 365 43.17 -5.16 0.16
CA ILE A 365 41.94 -4.42 0.51
C ILE A 365 42.27 -3.09 1.18
N ASP A 366 43.30 -3.05 2.04
CA ASP A 366 43.73 -1.82 2.73
C ASP A 366 44.32 -0.78 1.75
N VAL A 367 45.03 -1.21 0.71
CA VAL A 367 45.61 -0.32 -0.31
C VAL A 367 44.50 0.32 -1.16
N VAL A 368 43.45 -0.40 -1.52
CA VAL A 368 42.30 0.15 -2.28
C VAL A 368 41.52 1.18 -1.45
N THR A 369 41.36 0.95 -0.16
CA THR A 369 40.64 1.86 0.76
C THR A 369 41.47 3.16 0.98
N VAL A 370 42.82 3.10 0.99
CA VAL A 370 43.68 4.27 1.13
C VAL A 370 43.68 5.14 -0.14
N ILE A 371 43.64 4.53 -1.33
CA ILE A 371 43.62 5.29 -2.59
C ILE A 371 42.27 6.02 -2.78
N GLU A 372 41.14 5.45 -2.33
CA GLU A 372 39.83 6.13 -2.37
C GLU A 372 39.73 7.28 -1.36
N SER A 373 40.44 7.21 -0.22
CA SER A 373 40.46 8.29 0.77
C SER A 373 41.37 9.47 0.37
N GLU A 374 42.46 9.25 -0.40
CA GLU A 374 43.32 10.29 -0.88
C GLU A 374 42.77 11.08 -2.08
N THR A 375 41.86 10.51 -2.86
CA THR A 375 41.23 11.22 -3.98
C THR A 375 40.13 12.20 -3.56
N GLN A 376 39.71 12.18 -2.29
CA GLN A 376 38.69 13.11 -1.76
C GLN A 376 39.23 14.33 -1.04
N HIS A 377 40.59 14.47 -0.90
CA HIS A 377 41.24 15.60 -0.25
C HIS A 377 42.28 16.27 -1.19
N ALA A 378 41.78 17.02 -2.18
CA ALA A 378 42.59 18.02 -2.85
C ALA A 378 42.26 19.39 -2.25
N PRO A 379 43.26 20.14 -1.73
CA PRO A 379 42.99 21.43 -1.09
C PRO A 379 42.68 22.50 -2.15
N SER A 380 41.56 23.19 -1.97
CA SER A 380 41.22 24.41 -2.69
C SER A 380 42.17 25.52 -2.27
N SER A 381 42.97 26.02 -3.21
CA SER A 381 43.83 27.19 -3.03
C SER A 381 43.03 28.46 -2.75
N PRO A 382 43.49 29.37 -1.86
CA PRO A 382 42.83 30.63 -1.61
C PRO A 382 43.21 31.66 -2.68
N VAL A 383 42.24 32.27 -3.32
CA VAL A 383 42.44 33.52 -4.08
C VAL A 383 42.03 34.67 -3.19
N GLY A 384 42.99 35.63 -3.15
CA GLY A 384 43.16 36.71 -2.22
C GLY A 384 42.04 37.75 -2.15
N ALA A 385 42.07 38.38 -1.01
CA ALA A 385 41.44 39.65 -0.69
C ALA A 385 41.97 40.78 -1.60
N ASP A 386 41.08 41.70 -2.01
CA ASP A 386 41.24 43.14 -1.78
C ASP A 386 40.13 43.92 -2.50
N ALA A 387 39.65 44.90 -1.76
CA ALA A 387 39.14 46.20 -2.14
C ALA A 387 37.68 46.52 -1.80
N GLN A 388 37.49 47.11 -0.63
CA GLN A 388 36.55 48.25 -0.46
C GLN A 388 37.12 49.50 -1.21
N PRO A 389 36.31 50.54 -1.62
CA PRO A 389 35.57 51.36 -0.68
C PRO A 389 34.30 52.08 -1.20
N ALA A 390 33.52 52.52 -0.23
CA ALA A 390 32.82 53.80 -0.07
C ALA A 390 31.83 54.39 -1.09
N GLY A 391 30.68 54.80 -0.55
CA GLY A 391 30.04 56.06 -0.79
C GLY A 391 28.77 56.05 -1.68
N GLU A 392 27.72 56.16 -1.14
CA GLU A 392 26.57 57.09 -0.99
C GLU A 392 25.28 56.35 -0.70
#